data_187e7b3135833e94ef81db136df2dc80
#
_entry.id   187e7b3135833e94ef81db136df2dc80
#
_cell.length_a   1.000
_cell.length_b   1.000
_cell.length_c   1.000
_cell.angle_alpha   90.00
_cell.angle_beta   90.00
_cell.angle_gamma   90.00
#
_symmetry.space_group_name_H-M   'P 1'
#
loop_
_entity.id
_entity.type
_entity.pdbx_description
1 polymer ?
#
loop_
_entity_poly.entity_id
_entity_poly.type
_entity_poly.pdbx_seq_one_letter_code
_entity_poly.pdbx_strand_id
1 'polypeptide(L)'
;MAFTIDEILQQTIHLVKNIFIGVFIATAVYFLSPILLRKWIYDKGGSTLPPGPPIRYAFLGKYPELSVDYWAKKYGSLFSIWMGSQLFIVISDPHIARNLLVTNGAVFSSRKRYFLKNQVILRGRGITASEYGDRW
;
A
#
# COMPACT_ATOMS: atom_id res chain seq x y z
N MET A 1 39.67 11.68 -33.50
CA MET A 1 38.66 12.74 -33.21
C MET A 1 38.63 12.87 -31.68
N ALA A 2 39.23 13.97 -31.17
CA ALA A 2 39.17 14.25 -29.72
C ALA A 2 37.89 15.04 -29.47
N PHE A 3 36.95 14.49 -28.70
CA PHE A 3 35.81 15.26 -28.24
C PHE A 3 36.31 16.40 -27.35
N THR A 4 35.81 17.59 -27.63
CA THR A 4 36.13 18.77 -26.79
C THR A 4 35.51 18.57 -25.40
N ILE A 5 36.19 19.02 -24.35
CA ILE A 5 35.71 18.93 -22.95
C ILE A 5 34.31 19.53 -22.83
N ASP A 6 33.97 20.56 -23.56
CA ASP A 6 32.66 21.20 -23.58
C ASP A 6 31.55 20.27 -24.13
N GLU A 7 31.84 19.49 -25.18
CA GLU A 7 30.87 18.52 -25.72
C GLU A 7 30.54 17.42 -24.70
N ILE A 8 31.57 16.91 -24.02
CA ILE A 8 31.39 15.87 -22.96
C ILE A 8 30.57 16.46 -21.80
N LEU A 9 30.87 17.70 -21.42
CA LEU A 9 30.15 18.37 -20.32
C LEU A 9 28.66 18.55 -20.66
N GLN A 10 28.35 19.06 -21.86
CA GLN A 10 26.98 19.25 -22.33
C GLN A 10 26.22 17.91 -22.39
N GLN A 11 26.85 16.88 -22.93
CA GLN A 11 26.25 15.56 -23.02
C GLN A 11 25.94 14.97 -21.62
N THR A 12 26.85 15.18 -20.66
CA THR A 12 26.66 14.73 -19.27
C THR A 12 25.51 15.49 -18.61
N ILE A 13 25.42 16.81 -18.80
CA ILE A 13 24.31 17.62 -18.26
C ILE A 13 22.97 17.17 -18.83
N HIS A 14 22.88 16.92 -20.14
CA HIS A 14 21.66 16.38 -20.75
C HIS A 14 21.26 15.02 -20.20
N LEU A 15 22.21 14.13 -20.01
CA LEU A 15 21.99 12.79 -19.47
C LEU A 15 21.46 12.86 -18.03
N VAL A 16 22.09 13.67 -17.18
CA VAL A 16 21.65 13.87 -15.79
C VAL A 16 20.24 14.46 -15.75
N LYS A 17 19.95 15.49 -16.56
CA LYS A 17 18.62 16.09 -16.67
C LYS A 17 17.56 15.05 -17.05
N ASN A 18 17.84 14.21 -18.04
CA ASN A 18 16.89 13.18 -18.49
C ASN A 18 16.64 12.11 -17.41
N ILE A 19 17.68 11.74 -16.65
CA ILE A 19 17.55 10.83 -15.52
C ILE A 19 16.63 11.45 -14.45
N PHE A 20 16.82 12.71 -14.07
CA PHE A 20 15.98 13.40 -13.10
C PHE A 20 14.51 13.47 -13.55
N ILE A 21 14.27 13.80 -14.82
CA ILE A 21 12.91 13.80 -15.39
C ILE A 21 12.30 12.41 -15.33
N GLY A 22 13.04 11.37 -15.71
CA GLY A 22 12.57 9.98 -15.66
C GLY A 22 12.18 9.54 -14.24
N VAL A 23 13.03 9.82 -13.25
CA VAL A 23 12.76 9.52 -11.84
C VAL A 23 11.53 10.28 -11.34
N PHE A 24 11.40 11.56 -11.70
CA PHE A 24 10.24 12.37 -11.31
C PHE A 24 8.93 11.80 -11.87
N ILE A 25 8.90 11.45 -13.14
CA ILE A 25 7.73 10.84 -13.81
C ILE A 25 7.40 9.49 -13.15
N ALA A 26 8.38 8.63 -12.94
CA ALA A 26 8.17 7.33 -12.31
C ALA A 26 7.58 7.46 -10.89
N THR A 27 8.08 8.41 -10.11
CA THR A 27 7.57 8.72 -8.77
C THR A 27 6.14 9.24 -8.81
N ALA A 28 5.83 10.15 -9.72
CA ALA A 28 4.49 10.68 -9.91
C ALA A 28 3.50 9.56 -10.30
N VAL A 29 3.85 8.71 -11.26
CA VAL A 29 3.04 7.56 -11.68
C VAL A 29 2.82 6.60 -10.52
N TYR A 30 3.85 6.31 -9.72
CA TYR A 30 3.72 5.44 -8.56
C TYR A 30 2.70 5.98 -7.55
N PHE A 31 2.76 7.25 -7.19
CA PHE A 31 1.84 7.85 -6.22
C PHE A 31 0.42 8.06 -6.77
N LEU A 32 0.27 8.31 -8.06
CA LEU A 32 -1.04 8.49 -8.70
C LEU A 32 -1.70 7.17 -9.15
N SER A 33 -0.94 6.08 -9.23
CA SER A 33 -1.47 4.78 -9.65
C SER A 33 -2.70 4.28 -8.87
N PRO A 34 -2.89 4.54 -7.55
CA PRO A 34 -4.10 4.12 -6.85
C PRO A 34 -5.38 4.77 -7.39
N ILE A 35 -5.30 5.99 -7.89
CA ILE A 35 -6.45 6.69 -8.48
C ILE A 35 -6.91 5.95 -9.75
N LEU A 36 -5.95 5.62 -10.61
CA LEU A 36 -6.21 4.91 -11.86
C LEU A 36 -6.68 3.47 -11.60
N LEU A 37 -6.05 2.78 -10.66
CA LEU A 37 -6.43 1.42 -10.28
C LEU A 37 -7.83 1.36 -9.66
N ARG A 38 -8.20 2.32 -8.81
CA ARG A 38 -9.57 2.39 -8.26
C ARG A 38 -10.60 2.52 -9.36
N LYS A 39 -10.38 3.44 -10.30
CA LYS A 39 -11.28 3.63 -11.45
C LYS A 39 -11.37 2.37 -12.32
N TRP A 40 -10.23 1.74 -12.60
CA TRP A 40 -10.18 0.55 -13.44
C TRP A 40 -10.85 -0.68 -12.80
N ILE A 41 -10.64 -0.88 -11.48
CA ILE A 41 -11.28 -1.98 -10.73
C ILE A 41 -12.78 -1.73 -10.61
N TYR A 42 -13.20 -0.48 -10.40
CA TYR A 42 -14.58 -0.07 -10.35
C TYR A 42 -15.30 -0.37 -11.68
N ASP A 43 -14.69 -0.03 -12.82
CA ASP A 43 -15.30 -0.19 -14.13
C ASP A 43 -15.37 -1.66 -14.60
N LYS A 44 -14.41 -2.51 -14.19
CA LYS A 44 -14.32 -3.90 -14.69
C LYS A 44 -14.92 -4.99 -13.80
N GLY A 45 -15.05 -4.75 -12.50
CA GLY A 45 -15.28 -5.85 -11.54
C GLY A 45 -16.67 -5.94 -10.92
N GLY A 46 -17.54 -4.96 -11.07
CA GLY A 46 -18.81 -4.92 -10.30
C GLY A 46 -18.61 -4.91 -8.78
N SER A 47 -17.37 -5.01 -8.33
CA SER A 47 -16.95 -5.10 -6.94
C SER A 47 -16.27 -3.78 -6.57
N THR A 48 -17.00 -2.91 -5.89
CA THR A 48 -16.51 -1.60 -5.49
C THR A 48 -15.53 -1.72 -4.33
N LEU A 49 -14.29 -1.25 -4.52
CA LEU A 49 -13.41 -1.03 -3.37
C LEU A 49 -14.04 -0.01 -2.42
N PRO A 50 -14.00 -0.24 -1.10
CA PRO A 50 -14.44 0.73 -0.13
C PRO A 50 -13.80 2.11 -0.39
N PRO A 51 -14.51 3.22 -0.13
CA PRO A 51 -13.98 4.56 -0.32
C PRO A 51 -12.71 4.76 0.48
N GLY A 52 -11.93 5.78 0.17
CA GLY A 52 -10.72 6.08 0.94
C GLY A 52 -9.86 7.13 0.25
N PRO A 53 -8.73 7.53 0.85
CA PRO A 53 -7.87 8.55 0.32
C PRO A 53 -7.35 8.18 -1.08
N PRO A 54 -7.25 9.15 -1.99
CA PRO A 54 -6.94 8.89 -3.40
C PRO A 54 -5.47 8.56 -3.65
N ILE A 55 -4.60 8.91 -2.73
CA ILE A 55 -3.14 8.77 -2.89
C ILE A 55 -2.59 7.57 -2.12
N ARG A 56 -1.39 7.18 -2.49
CA ARG A 56 -0.61 6.13 -1.81
C ARG A 56 0.24 6.76 -0.71
N TYR A 57 0.17 6.17 0.48
CA TYR A 57 0.98 6.61 1.61
C TYR A 57 2.20 5.71 1.78
N ALA A 58 3.37 6.29 2.04
CA ALA A 58 4.57 5.55 2.40
C ALA A 58 4.47 5.08 3.86
N PHE A 59 3.99 5.96 4.74
CA PHE A 59 3.75 5.70 6.16
C PHE A 59 2.69 6.67 6.70
N LEU A 60 2.10 6.33 7.84
CA LEU A 60 0.98 7.11 8.43
C LEU A 60 1.42 8.23 9.37
N GLY A 61 2.72 8.53 9.46
CA GLY A 61 3.27 9.54 10.36
C GLY A 61 3.49 9.03 11.79
N LYS A 62 3.77 9.97 12.71
CA LYS A 62 4.09 9.67 14.11
C LYS A 62 2.88 9.11 14.89
N TYR A 63 1.69 9.57 14.55
CA TYR A 63 0.44 9.19 15.21
C TYR A 63 -0.54 8.59 14.19
N PRO A 64 -0.36 7.33 13.78
CA PRO A 64 -1.18 6.69 12.76
C PRO A 64 -2.66 6.58 13.16
N GLU A 65 -2.95 6.44 14.45
CA GLU A 65 -4.31 6.40 15.00
C GLU A 65 -5.14 7.65 14.67
N LEU A 66 -4.54 8.83 14.69
CA LEU A 66 -5.23 10.08 14.36
C LEU A 66 -5.59 10.15 12.87
N SER A 67 -4.71 9.66 12.01
CA SER A 67 -4.97 9.59 10.57
C SER A 67 -6.09 8.60 10.26
N VAL A 68 -6.09 7.45 10.92
CA VAL A 68 -7.13 6.42 10.76
C VAL A 68 -8.48 6.91 11.28
N ASP A 69 -8.52 7.56 12.43
CA ASP A 69 -9.75 8.16 13.00
C ASP A 69 -10.32 9.25 12.06
N TYR A 70 -9.49 10.14 11.56
CA TYR A 70 -9.89 11.15 10.59
C TYR A 70 -10.51 10.53 9.32
N TRP A 71 -9.90 9.48 8.80
CA TRP A 71 -10.42 8.80 7.60
C TRP A 71 -11.69 8.00 7.89
N ALA A 72 -11.81 7.39 9.06
CA ALA A 72 -13.04 6.73 9.48
C ALA A 72 -14.23 7.71 9.54
N LYS A 73 -14.00 8.90 10.06
CA LYS A 73 -15.01 9.97 10.07
C LYS A 73 -15.35 10.49 8.67
N LYS A 74 -14.37 10.55 7.78
CA LYS A 74 -14.54 11.09 6.42
C LYS A 74 -15.15 10.10 5.43
N TYR A 75 -14.73 8.85 5.47
CA TYR A 75 -15.07 7.83 4.48
C TYR A 75 -16.05 6.77 5.01
N GLY A 76 -16.33 6.78 6.29
CA GLY A 76 -17.17 5.80 6.95
C GLY A 76 -16.39 4.69 7.64
N SER A 77 -17.13 3.78 8.27
CA SER A 77 -16.57 2.71 9.11
C SER A 77 -15.84 1.60 8.35
N LEU A 78 -15.96 1.57 7.03
CA LEU A 78 -15.26 0.65 6.14
C LEU A 78 -14.60 1.46 5.02
N PHE A 79 -13.28 1.53 5.02
CA PHE A 79 -12.54 2.27 4.01
C PHE A 79 -11.24 1.58 3.60
N SER A 80 -10.67 1.98 2.48
CA SER A 80 -9.44 1.40 1.95
C SER A 80 -8.33 2.42 1.85
N ILE A 81 -7.10 2.01 2.23
CA ILE A 81 -5.89 2.84 2.10
C ILE A 81 -4.79 2.06 1.38
N TRP A 82 -4.00 2.77 0.60
CA TRP A 82 -2.78 2.23 0.02
C TRP A 82 -1.58 2.65 0.86
N MET A 83 -0.85 1.66 1.39
CA MET A 83 0.45 1.89 2.06
C MET A 83 1.54 1.17 1.28
N GLY A 84 2.42 1.96 0.68
CA GLY A 84 3.39 1.42 -0.26
C GLY A 84 2.71 0.71 -1.43
N SER A 85 3.07 -0.54 -1.71
CA SER A 85 2.46 -1.37 -2.75
C SER A 85 1.22 -2.15 -2.30
N GLN A 86 0.77 -1.98 -1.05
CA GLN A 86 -0.26 -2.82 -0.45
C GLN A 86 -1.55 -2.07 -0.22
N LEU A 87 -2.66 -2.73 -0.52
CA LEU A 87 -4.00 -2.28 -0.19
C LEU A 87 -4.39 -2.80 1.20
N PHE A 88 -4.84 -1.91 2.06
CA PHE A 88 -5.41 -2.23 3.36
C PHE A 88 -6.88 -1.84 3.38
N ILE A 89 -7.70 -2.73 3.92
CA ILE A 89 -9.08 -2.46 4.24
C ILE A 89 -9.15 -2.24 5.75
N VAL A 90 -9.61 -1.07 6.14
CA VAL A 90 -9.76 -0.67 7.55
C VAL A 90 -11.22 -0.79 7.93
N ILE A 91 -11.47 -1.48 9.05
CA ILE A 91 -12.81 -1.71 9.59
C ILE A 91 -12.84 -1.06 10.98
N SER A 92 -13.69 -0.05 11.16
CA SER A 92 -13.90 0.65 12.43
C SER A 92 -15.22 0.28 13.11
N ASP A 93 -16.10 -0.45 12.41
CA ASP A 93 -17.38 -0.91 12.95
C ASP A 93 -17.23 -2.29 13.61
N PRO A 94 -17.55 -2.43 14.92
CA PRO A 94 -17.46 -3.69 15.63
C PRO A 94 -18.41 -4.77 15.10
N HIS A 95 -19.56 -4.40 14.54
CA HIS A 95 -20.50 -5.37 13.96
C HIS A 95 -19.95 -5.98 12.68
N ILE A 96 -19.38 -5.17 11.80
CA ILE A 96 -18.70 -5.64 10.58
C ILE A 96 -17.50 -6.51 10.96
N ALA A 97 -16.69 -6.07 11.91
CA ALA A 97 -15.54 -6.82 12.38
C ALA A 97 -15.94 -8.19 12.94
N ARG A 98 -17.00 -8.24 13.77
CA ARG A 98 -17.53 -9.50 14.32
C ARG A 98 -18.03 -10.44 13.23
N ASN A 99 -18.78 -9.93 12.25
CA ASN A 99 -19.28 -10.73 11.13
C ASN A 99 -18.12 -11.35 10.31
N LEU A 100 -17.09 -10.59 10.02
CA LEU A 100 -15.94 -11.08 9.25
C LEU A 100 -15.05 -12.03 10.07
N LEU A 101 -14.73 -11.69 11.32
CA LEU A 101 -13.74 -12.42 12.10
C LEU A 101 -14.31 -13.56 12.94
N VAL A 102 -15.60 -13.51 13.28
CA VAL A 102 -16.27 -14.56 14.06
C VAL A 102 -17.13 -15.43 13.16
N THR A 103 -18.14 -14.84 12.48
CA THR A 103 -19.06 -15.60 11.65
C THR A 103 -18.38 -16.24 10.43
N ASN A 104 -17.49 -15.49 9.77
CA ASN A 104 -16.73 -15.94 8.61
C ASN A 104 -15.24 -16.16 8.92
N GLY A 105 -14.93 -16.48 10.17
CA GLY A 105 -13.57 -16.58 10.68
C GLY A 105 -12.67 -17.53 9.89
N ALA A 106 -13.19 -18.65 9.41
CA ALA A 106 -12.44 -19.62 8.61
C ALA A 106 -11.82 -18.99 7.35
N VAL A 107 -12.51 -18.03 6.73
CA VAL A 107 -12.03 -17.34 5.51
C VAL A 107 -11.04 -16.23 5.84
N PHE A 108 -11.26 -15.51 6.96
CA PHE A 108 -10.50 -14.30 7.31
C PHE A 108 -9.47 -14.51 8.43
N SER A 109 -9.28 -15.73 8.93
CA SER A 109 -8.35 -16.03 10.03
C SER A 109 -6.88 -15.99 9.63
N SER A 110 -6.55 -16.10 8.34
CA SER A 110 -5.17 -16.12 7.90
C SER A 110 -4.45 -14.79 8.18
N ARG A 111 -3.16 -14.88 8.51
CA ARG A 111 -2.30 -13.73 8.81
C ARG A 111 -1.37 -13.47 7.64
N LYS A 112 -1.17 -12.18 7.34
CA LYS A 112 -0.19 -11.78 6.32
C LYS A 112 1.22 -12.15 6.76
N ARG A 113 1.96 -12.78 5.86
CA ARG A 113 3.39 -13.04 6.07
C ARG A 113 4.21 -11.75 5.96
N TYR A 114 4.91 -11.42 7.02
CA TYR A 114 5.94 -10.39 7.02
C TYR A 114 7.29 -11.07 7.20
N PHE A 115 8.18 -10.98 6.20
CA PHE A 115 9.46 -11.65 6.21
C PHE A 115 10.24 -11.41 7.50
N LEU A 116 10.43 -10.13 7.88
CA LEU A 116 11.19 -9.77 9.08
C LEU A 116 10.54 -10.32 10.35
N LYS A 117 9.23 -10.08 10.55
CA LYS A 117 8.51 -10.53 11.73
C LYS A 117 8.41 -12.05 11.80
N ASN A 118 7.96 -12.67 10.71
CA ASN A 118 7.60 -14.09 10.75
C ASN A 118 8.81 -15.01 10.63
N GLN A 119 9.80 -14.67 9.78
CA GLN A 119 10.93 -15.57 9.52
C GLN A 119 12.15 -15.21 10.35
N VAL A 120 12.50 -13.93 10.48
CA VAL A 120 13.70 -13.52 11.19
C VAL A 120 13.48 -13.49 12.70
N ILE A 121 12.47 -12.75 13.18
CA ILE A 121 12.24 -12.55 14.60
C ILE A 121 11.58 -13.79 15.23
N LEU A 122 10.45 -14.23 14.70
CA LEU A 122 9.64 -15.30 15.29
C LEU A 122 9.96 -16.70 14.75
N ARG A 123 10.78 -16.81 13.70
CA ARG A 123 11.18 -18.08 13.04
C ARG A 123 10.00 -19.02 12.77
N GLY A 124 8.88 -18.46 12.32
CA GLY A 124 7.64 -19.19 12.06
C GLY A 124 6.87 -19.62 13.33
N ARG A 125 7.28 -19.18 14.50
CA ARG A 125 6.64 -19.50 15.79
C ARG A 125 5.85 -18.30 16.30
N GLY A 126 4.71 -18.55 16.92
CA GLY A 126 3.89 -17.54 17.59
C GLY A 126 2.52 -17.31 16.94
N ILE A 127 1.52 -17.22 17.78
CA ILE A 127 0.09 -17.11 17.43
C ILE A 127 -0.18 -15.89 16.50
N THR A 128 0.54 -14.79 16.68
CA THR A 128 0.33 -13.58 15.90
C THR A 128 0.96 -13.62 14.49
N ALA A 129 1.77 -14.63 14.20
CA ALA A 129 2.53 -14.77 12.97
C ALA A 129 2.17 -16.04 12.19
N SER A 130 1.46 -16.97 12.80
CA SER A 130 1.05 -18.24 12.17
C SER A 130 -0.07 -17.99 11.17
N GLU A 131 0.02 -18.65 10.03
CA GLU A 131 -1.08 -18.74 9.08
C GLU A 131 -2.11 -19.73 9.60
N TYR A 132 -3.36 -19.53 9.23
CA TYR A 132 -4.43 -20.48 9.53
C TYR A 132 -4.16 -21.80 8.80
N GLY A 133 -4.14 -22.90 9.52
CA GLY A 133 -3.87 -24.25 9.00
C GLY A 133 -3.51 -25.23 10.13
N ASP A 134 -2.99 -26.39 9.78
CA ASP A 134 -2.74 -27.53 10.69
C ASP A 134 -1.79 -27.25 11.88
N ARG A 135 -1.19 -26.09 11.92
CA ARG A 135 -0.33 -25.64 13.03
C ARG A 135 -0.99 -24.65 13.99
N TRP A 136 -2.27 -24.42 13.85
CA TRP A 136 -3.07 -23.51 14.68
C TRP A 136 -3.62 -24.22 15.90
#